data_5252296513ad1164361a90396d524dbd
#
_entry.id   5252296513ad1164361a90396d524dbd
#
_cell.length_a   1.000
_cell.length_b   1.000
_cell.length_c   1.000
_cell.angle_alpha   90.00
_cell.angle_beta   90.00
_cell.angle_gamma   90.00
#
_symmetry.space_group_name_H-M   'P 1'
#
loop_
_entity.id
_entity.type
_entity.pdbx_description
1 polymer ?
#
loop_
_entity_poly.entity_id
_entity_poly.type
_entity_poly.pdbx_seq_one_letter_code
_entity_poly.pdbx_strand_id
1 'polypeptide(L)'
;LSMDKKLRAEIDKRGFARSRILILDALLKLRQVCCDPRLLSLESARQVKGSAKLELLMDLLPELVEEGRRVLLFSQFTTMLGLIEAELNARGLPYVILTGQTRDRATPVQRFQDGEVPIFLISLKAGGTGLNLTAADTVIHYDPWWNPAVEQQATDRAHRIGQDKPVFVYKLIAEGTVEEKILSLQARKAALAQGVYGDDQAEGANFEPGDLEELLRSLE
;
A
#
# COMPACT_ATOMS: atom_id res chain seq x y z
N LEU A 1 -5.38 -8.25 -21.28
CA LEU A 1 -5.54 -8.19 -22.76
C LEU A 1 -6.89 -7.62 -23.21
N SER A 2 -8.05 -8.05 -22.67
CA SER A 2 -9.36 -7.53 -23.14
C SER A 2 -9.65 -6.12 -22.60
N MET A 3 -9.25 -5.80 -21.38
CA MET A 3 -9.43 -4.48 -20.76
C MET A 3 -8.52 -3.44 -21.42
N ASP A 4 -7.29 -3.80 -21.76
CA ASP A 4 -6.33 -2.97 -22.46
C ASP A 4 -6.83 -2.57 -23.86
N LYS A 5 -7.30 -3.54 -24.66
CA LYS A 5 -7.88 -3.26 -25.99
C LYS A 5 -9.09 -2.30 -25.94
N LYS A 6 -9.98 -2.49 -24.97
CA LYS A 6 -11.15 -1.62 -24.79
C LYS A 6 -10.74 -0.21 -24.37
N LEU A 7 -9.78 -0.12 -23.44
CA LEU A 7 -9.27 1.15 -22.95
C LEU A 7 -8.58 1.95 -24.07
N ARG A 8 -7.72 1.30 -24.87
CA ARG A 8 -7.05 1.94 -26.03
C ARG A 8 -8.08 2.43 -27.05
N ALA A 9 -9.05 1.61 -27.42
CA ALA A 9 -10.10 2.00 -28.35
C ALA A 9 -10.92 3.22 -27.87
N GLU A 10 -11.17 3.33 -26.55
CA GLU A 10 -11.86 4.50 -25.98
C GLU A 10 -10.96 5.75 -25.93
N ILE A 11 -9.66 5.58 -25.66
CA ILE A 11 -8.67 6.68 -25.69
C ILE A 11 -8.56 7.21 -27.13
N ASP A 12 -8.45 6.34 -28.12
CA ASP A 12 -8.37 6.71 -29.55
C ASP A 12 -9.63 7.46 -30.01
N LYS A 13 -10.81 7.04 -29.53
CA LYS A 13 -12.09 7.62 -29.89
C LYS A 13 -12.40 8.96 -29.23
N ARG A 14 -12.08 9.12 -27.95
CA ARG A 14 -12.50 10.27 -27.11
C ARG A 14 -11.37 11.18 -26.71
N GLY A 15 -10.13 10.77 -26.95
CA GLY A 15 -8.92 11.43 -26.47
C GLY A 15 -8.63 11.14 -24.99
N PHE A 16 -7.37 11.29 -24.60
CA PHE A 16 -6.85 10.96 -23.27
C PHE A 16 -7.59 11.69 -22.15
N ALA A 17 -7.80 13.01 -22.28
CA ALA A 17 -8.43 13.82 -21.24
C ALA A 17 -9.86 13.37 -20.89
N ARG A 18 -10.64 12.94 -21.89
CA ARG A 18 -12.02 12.44 -21.70
C ARG A 18 -12.07 11.00 -21.20
N SER A 19 -10.98 10.25 -21.36
CA SER A 19 -10.86 8.85 -20.92
C SER A 19 -10.24 8.72 -19.53
N ARG A 20 -9.88 9.82 -18.87
CA ARG A 20 -9.16 9.83 -17.59
C ARG A 20 -9.81 8.96 -16.50
N ILE A 21 -11.13 8.98 -16.38
CA ILE A 21 -11.84 8.17 -15.38
C ILE A 21 -11.69 6.67 -15.67
N LEU A 22 -11.79 6.28 -16.95
CA LEU A 22 -11.60 4.88 -17.35
C LEU A 22 -10.18 4.41 -17.12
N ILE A 23 -9.19 5.27 -17.37
CA ILE A 23 -7.78 5.01 -17.12
C ILE A 23 -7.54 4.78 -15.63
N LEU A 24 -8.05 5.66 -14.76
CA LEU A 24 -7.92 5.54 -13.32
C LEU A 24 -8.60 4.27 -12.79
N ASP A 25 -9.78 3.91 -13.30
CA ASP A 25 -10.46 2.66 -12.94
C ASP A 25 -9.65 1.42 -13.37
N ALA A 26 -9.08 1.44 -14.58
CA ALA A 26 -8.22 0.37 -15.07
C ALA A 26 -6.96 0.21 -14.19
N LEU A 27 -6.28 1.31 -13.87
CA LEU A 27 -5.11 1.29 -12.98
C LEU A 27 -5.46 0.82 -11.57
N LEU A 28 -6.62 1.22 -11.04
CA LEU A 28 -7.10 0.73 -9.75
C LEU A 28 -7.26 -0.80 -9.76
N LYS A 29 -7.91 -1.34 -10.80
CA LYS A 29 -8.10 -2.80 -10.97
C LYS A 29 -6.78 -3.55 -11.14
N LEU A 30 -5.83 -3.00 -11.91
CA LEU A 30 -4.50 -3.58 -12.05
C LEU A 30 -3.77 -3.64 -10.70
N ARG A 31 -3.83 -2.59 -9.90
CA ARG A 31 -3.24 -2.58 -8.56
C ARG A 31 -3.92 -3.56 -7.62
N GLN A 32 -5.25 -3.69 -7.70
CA GLN A 32 -5.99 -4.70 -6.95
C GLN A 32 -5.53 -6.11 -7.30
N VAL A 33 -5.37 -6.44 -8.59
CA VAL A 33 -4.86 -7.75 -9.04
C VAL A 33 -3.45 -8.03 -8.51
N CYS A 34 -2.58 -7.02 -8.50
CA CYS A 34 -1.23 -7.15 -7.94
C CYS A 34 -1.24 -7.45 -6.44
N CYS A 35 -2.21 -6.93 -5.70
CA CYS A 35 -2.37 -7.25 -4.28
C CYS A 35 -2.92 -8.67 -4.09
N ASP A 36 -4.10 -8.91 -4.65
CA ASP A 36 -4.78 -10.19 -4.65
C ASP A 36 -5.91 -10.18 -5.69
N PRO A 37 -6.00 -11.18 -6.59
CA PRO A 37 -7.08 -11.25 -7.58
C PRO A 37 -8.49 -11.22 -6.97
N ARG A 38 -8.67 -11.72 -5.75
CA ARG A 38 -9.96 -11.75 -5.04
C ARG A 38 -10.52 -10.35 -4.70
N LEU A 39 -9.70 -9.29 -4.84
CA LEU A 39 -10.15 -7.90 -4.68
C LEU A 39 -11.02 -7.43 -5.85
N LEU A 40 -10.97 -8.12 -6.99
CA LEU A 40 -11.82 -7.82 -8.13
C LEU A 40 -13.23 -8.37 -7.95
N SER A 41 -14.23 -7.59 -8.38
CA SER A 41 -15.64 -8.01 -8.41
C SER A 41 -15.95 -8.95 -9.59
N LEU A 42 -15.07 -9.94 -9.86
CA LEU A 42 -15.20 -10.93 -10.91
C LEU A 42 -15.42 -12.30 -10.29
N GLU A 43 -16.35 -13.06 -10.83
CA GLU A 43 -16.66 -14.40 -10.32
C GLU A 43 -15.46 -15.37 -10.43
N SER A 44 -14.73 -15.31 -11.55
CA SER A 44 -13.50 -16.08 -11.74
C SER A 44 -12.39 -15.70 -10.75
N ALA A 45 -12.32 -14.46 -10.33
CA ALA A 45 -11.34 -14.00 -9.35
C ALA A 45 -11.61 -14.51 -7.93
N ARG A 46 -12.89 -14.72 -7.58
CA ARG A 46 -13.29 -15.29 -6.28
C ARG A 46 -12.86 -16.75 -6.09
N GLN A 47 -12.62 -17.47 -7.18
CA GLN A 47 -12.17 -18.86 -7.16
C GLN A 47 -10.67 -19.01 -6.94
N VAL A 48 -9.91 -17.92 -7.00
CA VAL A 48 -8.47 -17.92 -6.73
C VAL A 48 -8.22 -18.20 -5.26
N LYS A 49 -7.32 -19.15 -4.96
CA LYS A 49 -7.09 -19.62 -3.59
C LYS A 49 -6.13 -18.73 -2.79
N GLY A 50 -5.29 -17.93 -3.44
CA GLY A 50 -4.31 -17.07 -2.81
C GLY A 50 -3.59 -16.16 -3.82
N SER A 51 -2.59 -15.45 -3.35
CA SER A 51 -1.72 -14.63 -4.18
C SER A 51 -0.29 -14.70 -3.68
N ALA A 52 0.67 -14.59 -4.58
CA ALA A 52 2.10 -14.65 -4.25
C ALA A 52 2.51 -13.64 -3.16
N LYS A 53 1.93 -12.43 -3.19
CA LYS A 53 2.19 -11.43 -2.15
C LYS A 53 1.66 -11.85 -0.77
N LEU A 54 0.46 -12.43 -0.73
CA LEU A 54 -0.13 -12.88 0.53
C LEU A 54 0.63 -14.09 1.08
N GLU A 55 1.04 -15.01 0.21
CA GLU A 55 1.89 -16.14 0.59
C GLU A 55 3.22 -15.65 1.16
N LEU A 56 3.93 -14.77 0.44
CA LEU A 56 5.18 -14.17 0.93
C LEU A 56 5.01 -13.45 2.27
N LEU A 57 3.92 -12.69 2.44
CA LEU A 57 3.64 -12.01 3.69
C LEU A 57 3.42 -13.01 4.83
N MET A 58 2.71 -14.10 4.56
CA MET A 58 2.40 -15.14 5.56
C MET A 58 3.61 -16.03 5.90
N ASP A 59 4.64 -16.01 5.10
CA ASP A 59 5.95 -16.62 5.44
C ASP A 59 6.79 -15.62 6.27
N LEU A 60 6.81 -14.34 5.89
CA LEU A 60 7.61 -13.31 6.52
C LEU A 60 7.11 -12.92 7.94
N LEU A 61 5.81 -12.79 8.15
CA LEU A 61 5.26 -12.28 9.41
C LEU A 61 5.58 -13.18 10.63
N PRO A 62 5.44 -14.51 10.55
CA PRO A 62 5.82 -15.38 11.68
C PRO A 62 7.30 -15.23 12.06
N GLU A 63 8.20 -15.17 11.07
CA GLU A 63 9.64 -15.01 11.31
C GLU A 63 9.93 -13.69 12.04
N LEU A 64 9.34 -12.58 11.57
CA LEU A 64 9.49 -11.28 12.23
C LEU A 64 8.95 -11.29 13.67
N VAL A 65 7.81 -11.93 13.90
CA VAL A 65 7.21 -12.04 15.24
C VAL A 65 8.06 -12.91 16.18
N GLU A 66 8.61 -14.02 15.68
CA GLU A 66 9.54 -14.89 16.44
C GLU A 66 10.84 -14.16 16.81
N GLU A 67 11.33 -13.26 15.93
CA GLU A 67 12.46 -12.36 16.22
C GLU A 67 12.10 -11.25 17.25
N GLY A 68 10.87 -11.18 17.70
CA GLY A 68 10.41 -10.14 18.62
C GLY A 68 10.15 -8.79 17.98
N ARG A 69 10.01 -8.73 16.65
CA ARG A 69 9.71 -7.50 15.90
C ARG A 69 8.29 -7.02 16.14
N ARG A 70 8.13 -5.71 16.04
CA ARG A 70 6.85 -5.01 16.18
C ARG A 70 6.49 -4.40 14.82
N VAL A 71 5.48 -4.97 14.16
CA VAL A 71 5.19 -4.75 12.75
C VAL A 71 3.99 -3.83 12.55
N LEU A 72 4.18 -2.73 11.80
CA LEU A 72 3.11 -1.96 11.18
C LEU A 72 2.94 -2.43 9.74
N LEU A 73 1.74 -2.86 9.37
CA LEU A 73 1.41 -3.26 8.01
C LEU A 73 0.38 -2.32 7.41
N PHE A 74 0.77 -1.64 6.35
CA PHE A 74 -0.06 -0.68 5.64
C PHE A 74 -0.57 -1.24 4.32
N SER A 75 -1.86 -1.03 4.05
CA SER A 75 -2.45 -1.18 2.73
C SER A 75 -3.48 -0.07 2.46
N GLN A 76 -3.60 0.34 1.20
CA GLN A 76 -4.67 1.26 0.81
C GLN A 76 -6.02 0.55 0.69
N PHE A 77 -6.02 -0.78 0.47
CA PHE A 77 -7.24 -1.57 0.28
C PHE A 77 -7.68 -2.19 1.61
N THR A 78 -8.77 -1.69 2.19
CA THR A 78 -9.33 -2.28 3.41
C THR A 78 -9.82 -3.72 3.19
N THR A 79 -10.25 -4.06 1.98
CA THR A 79 -10.58 -5.42 1.58
C THR A 79 -9.37 -6.35 1.61
N MET A 80 -8.16 -5.85 1.27
CA MET A 80 -6.92 -6.63 1.41
C MET A 80 -6.58 -6.86 2.87
N LEU A 81 -6.75 -5.84 3.72
CA LEU A 81 -6.57 -6.02 5.18
C LEU A 81 -7.48 -7.11 5.72
N GLY A 82 -8.72 -7.20 5.23
CA GLY A 82 -9.65 -8.28 5.61
C GLY A 82 -9.18 -9.68 5.18
N LEU A 83 -8.53 -9.83 4.02
CA LEU A 83 -7.91 -11.10 3.60
C LEU A 83 -6.72 -11.45 4.50
N ILE A 84 -5.90 -10.45 4.85
CA ILE A 84 -4.77 -10.63 5.77
C ILE A 84 -5.28 -11.03 7.17
N GLU A 85 -6.34 -10.38 7.69
CA GLU A 85 -6.97 -10.76 8.95
C GLU A 85 -7.41 -12.22 8.98
N ALA A 86 -8.04 -12.70 7.90
CA ALA A 86 -8.47 -14.10 7.80
C ALA A 86 -7.29 -15.09 7.92
N GLU A 87 -6.17 -14.78 7.27
CA GLU A 87 -4.95 -15.59 7.36
C GLU A 87 -4.29 -15.52 8.74
N LEU A 88 -4.20 -14.33 9.35
CA LEU A 88 -3.64 -14.18 10.70
C LEU A 88 -4.47 -14.95 11.73
N ASN A 89 -5.80 -14.87 11.65
CA ASN A 89 -6.70 -15.62 12.51
C ASN A 89 -6.54 -17.15 12.32
N ALA A 90 -6.43 -17.64 11.08
CA ALA A 90 -6.22 -19.04 10.79
C ALA A 90 -4.90 -19.59 11.35
N ARG A 91 -3.88 -18.72 11.50
CA ARG A 91 -2.55 -19.06 12.05
C ARG A 91 -2.41 -18.74 13.53
N GLY A 92 -3.42 -18.15 14.16
CA GLY A 92 -3.38 -17.75 15.57
C GLY A 92 -2.40 -16.63 15.88
N LEU A 93 -2.04 -15.81 14.88
CA LEU A 93 -1.15 -14.66 15.06
C LEU A 93 -1.94 -13.46 15.58
N PRO A 94 -1.60 -12.94 16.78
CA PRO A 94 -2.34 -11.83 17.39
C PRO A 94 -2.04 -10.51 16.67
N TYR A 95 -3.08 -9.71 16.43
CA TYR A 95 -2.99 -8.42 15.77
C TYR A 95 -4.05 -7.44 16.28
N VAL A 96 -3.92 -6.19 15.91
CA VAL A 96 -4.95 -5.15 15.96
C VAL A 96 -5.10 -4.51 14.60
N ILE A 97 -6.27 -3.91 14.33
CA ILE A 97 -6.56 -3.26 13.06
C ILE A 97 -7.12 -1.85 13.25
N LEU A 98 -6.73 -0.93 12.37
CA LEU A 98 -7.24 0.43 12.30
C LEU A 98 -7.54 0.81 10.86
N THR A 99 -8.81 1.09 10.59
CA THR A 99 -9.30 1.54 9.29
C THR A 99 -10.08 2.85 9.43
N GLY A 100 -10.54 3.41 8.32
CA GLY A 100 -11.42 4.59 8.34
C GLY A 100 -12.77 4.35 9.05
N GLN A 101 -13.16 3.09 9.26
CA GLN A 101 -14.41 2.71 9.93
C GLN A 101 -14.22 2.46 11.44
N THR A 102 -12.98 2.40 11.93
CA THR A 102 -12.68 2.17 13.34
C THR A 102 -13.10 3.38 14.17
N ARG A 103 -14.09 3.19 15.03
CA ARG A 103 -14.62 4.24 15.92
C ARG A 103 -13.69 4.51 17.09
N ASP A 104 -13.34 3.45 17.82
CA ASP A 104 -12.37 3.53 18.89
C ASP A 104 -10.95 3.31 18.33
N ARG A 105 -10.24 4.40 18.17
CA ARG A 105 -8.87 4.41 17.63
C ARG A 105 -7.81 4.28 18.72
N ALA A 106 -8.17 4.59 19.97
CA ALA A 106 -7.24 4.60 21.10
C ALA A 106 -6.88 3.18 21.53
N THR A 107 -7.88 2.30 21.69
CA THR A 107 -7.66 0.93 22.15
C THR A 107 -6.67 0.13 21.29
N PRO A 108 -6.79 0.03 19.95
CA PRO A 108 -5.82 -0.72 19.15
C PRO A 108 -4.41 -0.11 19.22
N VAL A 109 -4.30 1.23 19.27
CA VAL A 109 -3.00 1.90 19.43
C VAL A 109 -2.38 1.53 20.77
N GLN A 110 -3.13 1.62 21.87
CA GLN A 110 -2.65 1.31 23.21
C GLN A 110 -2.19 -0.14 23.31
N ARG A 111 -3.02 -1.10 22.87
CA ARG A 111 -2.68 -2.53 22.87
C ARG A 111 -1.39 -2.83 22.11
N PHE A 112 -1.18 -2.18 20.99
CA PHE A 112 0.06 -2.31 20.24
C PHE A 112 1.23 -1.66 20.98
N GLN A 113 1.09 -0.44 21.49
CA GLN A 113 2.16 0.25 22.24
C GLN A 113 2.58 -0.50 23.50
N ASP A 114 1.62 -1.10 24.23
CA ASP A 114 1.88 -1.86 25.45
C ASP A 114 2.48 -3.26 25.20
N GLY A 115 2.56 -3.69 23.95
CA GLY A 115 3.17 -4.97 23.61
C GLY A 115 2.23 -6.18 23.68
N GLU A 116 0.93 -5.96 23.82
CA GLU A 116 -0.04 -7.07 23.86
C GLU A 116 -0.12 -7.82 22.53
N VAL A 117 0.11 -7.13 21.42
CA VAL A 117 0.08 -7.69 20.06
C VAL A 117 1.27 -7.24 19.23
N PRO A 118 1.91 -8.13 18.43
CA PRO A 118 3.08 -7.78 17.64
C PRO A 118 2.76 -7.14 16.28
N ILE A 119 1.53 -7.27 15.77
CA ILE A 119 1.14 -6.84 14.43
C ILE A 119 0.03 -5.80 14.50
N PHE A 120 0.18 -4.72 13.76
CA PHE A 120 -0.83 -3.68 13.59
C PHE A 120 -1.15 -3.49 12.11
N LEU A 121 -2.37 -3.85 11.70
CA LEU A 121 -2.90 -3.64 10.36
C LEU A 121 -3.51 -2.23 10.27
N ILE A 122 -3.07 -1.43 9.31
CA ILE A 122 -3.50 -0.03 9.22
C ILE A 122 -3.86 0.30 7.77
N SER A 123 -5.07 0.84 7.54
CA SER A 123 -5.36 1.40 6.24
C SER A 123 -4.57 2.71 6.04
N LEU A 124 -3.99 2.90 4.85
CA LEU A 124 -3.10 4.02 4.57
C LEU A 124 -3.75 5.38 4.87
N LYS A 125 -5.05 5.53 4.56
CA LYS A 125 -5.83 6.74 4.89
C LYS A 125 -5.98 6.95 6.41
N ALA A 126 -6.18 5.89 7.19
CA ALA A 126 -6.30 6.00 8.63
C ALA A 126 -4.94 6.29 9.29
N GLY A 127 -3.86 5.77 8.73
CA GLY A 127 -2.49 6.05 9.16
C GLY A 127 -2.09 7.52 9.05
N GLY A 128 -2.71 8.30 8.15
CA GLY A 128 -2.43 9.73 7.95
C GLY A 128 -2.78 10.66 9.12
N THR A 129 -3.43 10.21 10.18
CA THR A 129 -3.98 11.03 11.25
C THR A 129 -3.13 10.99 12.54
N GLY A 130 -1.93 11.56 12.53
CA GLY A 130 -1.19 11.90 13.76
C GLY A 130 -0.88 10.78 14.76
N LEU A 131 -0.99 9.50 14.38
CA LEU A 131 -0.71 8.35 15.25
C LEU A 131 0.77 8.34 15.69
N ASN A 132 1.01 8.04 16.95
CA ASN A 132 2.34 7.78 17.47
C ASN A 132 2.47 6.27 17.73
N LEU A 133 3.34 5.59 16.99
CA LEU A 133 3.50 4.12 16.99
C LEU A 133 4.98 3.74 17.17
N THR A 134 5.66 4.42 18.08
CA THR A 134 7.10 4.26 18.36
C THR A 134 7.49 2.90 18.93
N ALA A 135 6.53 2.07 19.34
CA ALA A 135 6.81 0.68 19.69
C ALA A 135 7.18 -0.17 18.47
N ALA A 136 6.87 0.29 17.24
CA ALA A 136 7.19 -0.42 16.01
C ALA A 136 8.67 -0.24 15.64
N ASP A 137 9.27 -1.30 15.16
CA ASP A 137 10.60 -1.33 14.56
C ASP A 137 10.60 -1.87 13.11
N THR A 138 9.44 -2.28 12.63
CA THR A 138 9.27 -2.83 11.28
C THR A 138 8.02 -2.25 10.64
N VAL A 139 8.14 -1.77 9.41
CA VAL A 139 7.05 -1.23 8.59
C VAL A 139 6.95 -2.03 7.29
N ILE A 140 5.78 -2.52 6.96
CA ILE A 140 5.51 -3.22 5.71
C ILE A 140 4.47 -2.44 4.92
N HIS A 141 4.83 -1.97 3.73
CA HIS A 141 3.90 -1.47 2.74
C HIS A 141 3.50 -2.62 1.81
N TYR A 142 2.27 -3.10 1.96
CA TYR A 142 1.76 -4.23 1.18
C TYR A 142 1.56 -3.87 -0.30
N ASP A 143 1.17 -2.63 -0.57
CA ASP A 143 0.98 -2.09 -1.90
C ASP A 143 1.57 -0.67 -1.99
N PRO A 144 2.24 -0.31 -3.12
CA PRO A 144 2.82 1.01 -3.28
C PRO A 144 1.75 2.07 -3.52
N TRP A 145 1.98 3.26 -2.97
CA TRP A 145 1.14 4.42 -3.22
C TRP A 145 1.79 5.36 -4.25
N TRP A 146 0.99 6.07 -5.01
CA TRP A 146 1.49 7.00 -6.02
C TRP A 146 2.34 8.13 -5.46
N ASN A 147 1.96 8.63 -4.28
CA ASN A 147 2.64 9.73 -3.63
C ASN A 147 3.61 9.18 -2.57
N PRO A 148 4.93 9.28 -2.79
CA PRO A 148 5.93 8.80 -1.86
C PRO A 148 5.85 9.50 -0.49
N ALA A 149 5.39 10.76 -0.43
CA ALA A 149 5.25 11.49 0.82
C ALA A 149 4.22 10.85 1.76
N VAL A 150 3.15 10.24 1.22
CA VAL A 150 2.15 9.53 2.04
C VAL A 150 2.71 8.25 2.62
N GLU A 151 3.54 7.51 1.87
CA GLU A 151 4.24 6.32 2.40
C GLU A 151 5.28 6.73 3.45
N GLN A 152 6.04 7.78 3.19
CA GLN A 152 7.01 8.30 4.14
C GLN A 152 6.31 8.75 5.43
N GLN A 153 5.20 9.49 5.33
CA GLN A 153 4.40 9.88 6.48
C GLN A 153 3.89 8.67 7.28
N ALA A 154 3.51 7.57 6.62
CA ALA A 154 3.12 6.33 7.30
C ALA A 154 4.32 5.68 8.01
N THR A 155 5.48 5.64 7.39
CA THR A 155 6.73 5.14 7.98
C THR A 155 7.17 5.98 9.18
N ASP A 156 7.02 7.30 9.12
CA ASP A 156 7.37 8.24 10.20
C ASP A 156 6.50 8.06 11.48
N ARG A 157 5.47 7.21 11.43
CA ARG A 157 4.73 6.81 12.65
C ARG A 157 5.55 5.92 13.57
N ALA A 158 6.43 5.10 12.98
CA ALA A 158 7.38 4.29 13.71
C ALA A 158 8.66 5.07 14.02
N HIS A 159 9.15 5.88 13.07
CA HIS A 159 10.39 6.63 13.19
C HIS A 159 10.13 8.07 13.69
N ARG A 160 10.10 8.26 15.00
CA ARG A 160 9.91 9.57 15.66
C ARG A 160 10.97 9.81 16.73
N ILE A 161 11.04 11.06 17.20
CA ILE A 161 11.85 11.44 18.37
C ILE A 161 11.47 10.54 19.56
N GLY A 162 12.45 9.80 20.08
CA GLY A 162 12.27 8.79 21.13
C GLY A 162 12.29 7.34 20.62
N GLN A 163 12.49 7.11 19.31
CA GLN A 163 12.80 5.79 18.76
C GLN A 163 14.31 5.62 18.69
N ASP A 164 14.85 4.77 19.56
CA ASP A 164 16.31 4.47 19.64
C ASP A 164 16.71 3.28 18.76
N LYS A 165 15.73 2.55 18.18
CA LYS A 165 15.97 1.37 17.35
C LYS A 165 15.89 1.72 15.87
N PRO A 166 16.70 1.05 15.03
CA PRO A 166 16.54 1.16 13.57
C PRO A 166 15.16 0.64 13.15
N VAL A 167 14.49 1.36 12.26
CA VAL A 167 13.22 0.94 11.68
C VAL A 167 13.47 0.31 10.32
N PHE A 168 13.05 -0.95 10.16
CA PHE A 168 13.13 -1.69 8.90
C PHE A 168 11.88 -1.43 8.07
N VAL A 169 12.06 -1.11 6.80
CA VAL A 169 10.94 -0.81 5.89
C VAL A 169 10.94 -1.80 4.72
N TYR A 170 9.88 -2.59 4.61
CA TYR A 170 9.64 -3.52 3.52
C TYR A 170 8.57 -2.96 2.58
N LYS A 171 8.78 -3.10 1.28
CA LYS A 171 7.77 -2.82 0.25
C LYS A 171 7.55 -4.09 -0.56
N LEU A 172 6.33 -4.61 -0.53
CA LEU A 172 5.97 -5.80 -1.30
C LEU A 172 5.52 -5.37 -2.70
N ILE A 173 6.28 -5.79 -3.70
CA ILE A 173 6.08 -5.38 -5.10
C ILE A 173 5.92 -6.62 -5.97
N ALA A 174 4.86 -6.66 -6.78
CA ALA A 174 4.69 -7.68 -7.80
C ALA A 174 5.56 -7.31 -9.01
N GLU A 175 6.55 -8.16 -9.29
CA GLU A 175 7.52 -7.99 -10.37
C GLU A 175 6.85 -8.06 -11.75
N GLY A 176 7.32 -7.27 -12.72
CA GLY A 176 6.76 -7.20 -14.08
C GLY A 176 5.38 -6.56 -14.16
N THR A 177 4.97 -5.77 -13.15
CA THR A 177 3.62 -5.20 -13.07
C THR A 177 3.59 -3.67 -13.00
N VAL A 178 2.37 -3.12 -12.93
CA VAL A 178 2.14 -1.69 -12.70
C VAL A 178 2.79 -1.18 -11.40
N GLU A 179 3.05 -2.05 -10.43
CA GLU A 179 3.65 -1.65 -9.15
C GLU A 179 5.11 -1.24 -9.27
N GLU A 180 5.91 -1.94 -10.09
CA GLU A 180 7.29 -1.50 -10.40
C GLU A 180 7.33 -0.13 -11.06
N LYS A 181 6.35 0.14 -11.93
CA LYS A 181 6.23 1.43 -12.61
C LYS A 181 5.86 2.55 -11.65
N ILE A 182 4.99 2.26 -10.68
CA ILE A 182 4.67 3.19 -9.59
C ILE A 182 5.93 3.51 -8.79
N LEU A 183 6.77 2.52 -8.47
CA LEU A 183 8.05 2.75 -7.78
C LEU A 183 8.99 3.63 -8.59
N SER A 184 9.13 3.37 -9.89
CA SER A 184 9.96 4.18 -10.78
C SER A 184 9.49 5.63 -10.83
N LEU A 185 8.17 5.84 -10.88
CA LEU A 185 7.53 7.15 -10.79
C LEU A 185 7.81 7.84 -9.44
N GLN A 186 7.67 7.12 -8.32
CA GLN A 186 7.99 7.63 -6.99
C GLN A 186 9.45 8.10 -6.91
N ALA A 187 10.40 7.27 -7.39
CA ALA A 187 11.83 7.59 -7.36
C ALA A 187 12.13 8.85 -8.17
N ARG A 188 11.52 9.00 -9.34
CA ARG A 188 11.68 10.19 -10.18
C ARG A 188 11.10 11.44 -9.52
N LYS A 189 9.90 11.35 -8.93
CA LYS A 189 9.28 12.47 -8.19
C LYS A 189 10.11 12.88 -6.96
N ALA A 190 10.63 11.92 -6.23
CA ALA A 190 11.51 12.19 -5.09
C ALA A 190 12.80 12.90 -5.52
N ALA A 191 13.43 12.46 -6.62
CA ALA A 191 14.63 13.09 -7.17
C ALA A 191 14.37 14.54 -7.63
N LEU A 192 13.22 14.79 -8.27
CA LEU A 192 12.81 16.13 -8.69
C LEU A 192 12.56 17.05 -7.48
N ALA A 193 11.91 16.54 -6.44
CA ALA A 193 11.66 17.30 -5.22
C ALA A 193 12.96 17.67 -4.51
N GLN A 194 13.94 16.78 -4.47
CA GLN A 194 15.28 17.06 -3.89
C GLN A 194 16.11 18.03 -4.73
N GLY A 195 15.92 18.05 -6.06
CA GLY A 195 16.68 18.92 -6.97
C GLY A 195 16.10 20.32 -7.17
N VAL A 196 14.82 20.54 -6.93
CA VAL A 196 14.10 21.78 -7.26
C VAL A 196 13.63 22.56 -6.02
N TYR A 197 13.36 21.87 -4.90
CA TYR A 197 12.81 22.49 -3.70
C TYR A 197 13.65 22.10 -2.47
N GLY A 198 14.26 23.12 -1.83
CA GLY A 198 14.63 22.99 -0.43
C GLY A 198 13.37 22.77 0.39
N ASP A 199 13.38 21.80 1.23
CA ASP A 199 12.55 21.30 2.35
C ASP A 199 11.06 21.73 2.53
N ASP A 200 10.51 22.76 1.88
CA ASP A 200 9.25 23.39 2.34
C ASP A 200 7.99 23.12 1.48
N GLN A 201 8.03 22.39 0.37
CA GLN A 201 6.83 22.21 -0.49
C GLN A 201 6.60 20.79 -1.04
N ALA A 202 6.73 19.77 -0.23
CA ALA A 202 6.37 18.40 -0.60
C ALA A 202 4.85 18.09 -0.46
N GLU A 203 4.02 19.07 -0.17
CA GLU A 203 2.56 18.91 -0.12
C GLU A 203 1.98 19.01 -1.54
N GLY A 204 1.67 17.85 -2.15
CA GLY A 204 0.79 17.81 -3.30
C GLY A 204 1.33 17.26 -4.61
N ALA A 205 2.17 16.23 -4.60
CA ALA A 205 2.46 15.49 -5.83
C ALA A 205 1.21 14.74 -6.31
N ASN A 206 0.23 15.50 -6.82
CA ASN A 206 -0.92 14.96 -7.52
C ASN A 206 -0.46 14.27 -8.81
N PHE A 207 -1.19 13.26 -9.22
CA PHE A 207 -1.00 12.56 -10.47
C PHE A 207 -1.16 13.55 -11.64
N GLU A 208 -0.10 13.79 -12.38
CA GLU A 208 -0.17 14.60 -13.60
C GLU A 208 -0.69 13.76 -14.77
N PRO A 209 -1.33 14.38 -15.77
CA PRO A 209 -1.78 13.66 -16.97
C PRO A 209 -0.67 12.84 -17.64
N GLY A 210 0.56 13.36 -17.65
CA GLY A 210 1.74 12.68 -18.21
C GLY A 210 2.13 11.42 -17.44
N ASP A 211 1.94 11.37 -16.12
CA ASP A 211 2.21 10.18 -15.30
C ASP A 211 1.28 9.02 -15.70
N LEU A 212 0.01 9.33 -16.01
CA LEU A 212 -0.98 8.34 -16.44
C LEU A 212 -0.65 7.77 -17.82
N GLU A 213 -0.20 8.63 -18.77
CA GLU A 213 0.23 8.18 -20.08
C GLU A 213 1.42 7.24 -19.99
N GLU A 214 2.40 7.56 -19.15
CA GLU A 214 3.59 6.76 -18.98
C GLU A 214 3.28 5.38 -18.37
N LEU A 215 2.42 5.33 -17.34
CA LEU A 215 1.98 4.06 -16.75
C LEU A 215 1.25 3.16 -17.74
N LEU A 216 0.51 3.74 -18.69
CA LEU A 216 -0.21 2.97 -19.73
C LEU A 216 0.71 2.54 -20.88
N ARG A 217 1.62 3.42 -21.37
CA ARG A 217 2.56 3.08 -22.45
C ARG A 217 3.44 1.89 -22.12
N SER A 218 3.79 1.74 -20.88
CA SER A 218 4.71 0.72 -20.42
C SER A 218 4.04 -0.61 -20.07
N LEU A 219 2.76 -0.80 -20.37
CA LEU A 219 2.07 -2.10 -20.35
C LEU A 219 2.19 -2.84 -21.72
N GLU A 220 3.00 -2.30 -22.62
CA GLU A 220 3.47 -2.97 -23.84
C GLU A 220 4.63 -3.91 -23.51
#